data_96377fe3907d1e109b432ec34b56c686
#
_entry.id   96377fe3907d1e109b432ec34b56c686
#
_cell.length_a   1.000
_cell.length_b   1.000
_cell.length_c   1.000
_cell.angle_alpha   90.00
_cell.angle_beta   90.00
_cell.angle_gamma   90.00
#
_symmetry.space_group_name_H-M   'P 1'
#
loop_
_entity.id
_entity.type
_entity.pdbx_description
1 polymer ?
#
loop_
_entity_poly.entity_id
_entity_poly.type
_entity_poly.pdbx_seq_one_letter_code
_entity_poly.pdbx_strand_id
1 'polypeptide(L)'
;MPTPADDRRIMLIALFGAMLLSFAPLLYIRSNTSPVTGAFFRMLYALPILIFLVWYLNRDDPRGIRNRALAFSAGLLLAIDFVGYHSAIDYIGSGIATLIGNSQVVIVTLASWWMFGERPNRMIIFALPMVMLGLMLISGIWDDEPYGDDPIKGVVGLSLIHI
;
A
#
# COMPACT_ATOMS: atom_id res chain seq x y z
N MET A 1 25.78 -15.37 2.16
CA MET A 1 25.44 -14.20 1.31
C MET A 1 24.59 -14.70 0.16
N PRO A 2 23.44 -14.10 -0.17
CA PRO A 2 22.64 -14.53 -1.31
C PRO A 2 23.45 -14.40 -2.59
N THR A 3 23.21 -15.28 -3.54
CA THR A 3 23.90 -15.24 -4.84
C THR A 3 23.22 -14.21 -5.75
N PRO A 4 23.93 -13.64 -6.75
CA PRO A 4 23.32 -12.71 -7.71
C PRO A 4 22.11 -13.29 -8.46
N ALA A 5 22.05 -14.62 -8.57
CA ALA A 5 20.91 -15.33 -9.17
C ALA A 5 19.68 -15.32 -8.24
N ASP A 6 19.89 -15.42 -6.93
CA ASP A 6 18.83 -15.35 -5.93
C ASP A 6 18.23 -13.93 -5.88
N ASP A 7 19.07 -12.91 -5.95
CA ASP A 7 18.63 -11.50 -5.99
C ASP A 7 17.75 -11.22 -7.22
N ARG A 8 18.14 -11.73 -8.38
CA ARG A 8 17.35 -11.59 -9.62
C ARG A 8 16.00 -12.29 -9.51
N ARG A 9 15.95 -13.48 -8.93
CA ARG A 9 14.72 -14.23 -8.73
C ARG A 9 13.78 -13.51 -7.77
N ILE A 10 14.31 -13.01 -6.66
CA ILE A 10 13.55 -12.23 -5.68
C ILE A 10 12.98 -10.96 -6.32
N MET A 11 13.78 -10.25 -7.12
CA MET A 11 13.36 -9.06 -7.83
C MET A 11 12.23 -9.36 -8.84
N LEU A 12 12.31 -10.45 -9.60
CA LEU A 12 11.28 -10.84 -10.55
C LEU A 12 9.96 -11.21 -9.84
N ILE A 13 10.02 -11.90 -8.70
CA ILE A 13 8.85 -12.22 -7.88
C ILE A 13 8.23 -10.94 -7.33
N ALA A 14 9.03 -10.00 -6.86
CA ALA A 14 8.56 -8.71 -6.36
C ALA A 14 7.88 -7.87 -7.46
N LEU A 15 8.49 -7.81 -8.65
CA LEU A 15 7.91 -7.13 -9.81
C LEU A 15 6.58 -7.76 -10.24
N PHE A 16 6.50 -9.08 -10.28
CA PHE A 16 5.26 -9.79 -10.58
C PHE A 16 4.17 -9.49 -9.55
N GLY A 17 4.53 -9.51 -8.25
CA GLY A 17 3.61 -9.11 -7.17
C GLY A 17 3.12 -7.67 -7.31
N ALA A 18 4.01 -6.73 -7.62
CA ALA A 18 3.66 -5.33 -7.85
C ALA A 18 2.72 -5.17 -9.06
N MET A 19 2.99 -5.88 -10.14
CA MET A 19 2.12 -5.91 -11.33
C MET A 19 0.71 -6.41 -10.96
N LEU A 20 0.57 -7.50 -10.22
CA LEU A 20 -0.73 -8.00 -9.77
C LEU A 20 -1.45 -6.98 -8.88
N LEU A 21 -0.75 -6.33 -7.96
CA LEU A 21 -1.31 -5.30 -7.09
C LEU A 21 -1.85 -4.09 -7.87
N SER A 22 -1.22 -3.75 -9.00
CA SER A 22 -1.64 -2.62 -9.84
C SER A 22 -3.05 -2.78 -10.44
N PHE A 23 -3.54 -4.01 -10.55
CA PHE A 23 -4.90 -4.28 -11.01
C PHE A 23 -5.96 -4.08 -9.91
N ALA A 24 -5.58 -4.07 -8.65
CA ALA A 24 -6.53 -4.03 -7.54
C ALA A 24 -7.45 -2.79 -7.55
N PRO A 25 -6.95 -1.54 -7.74
CA PRO A 25 -7.81 -0.36 -7.83
C PRO A 25 -8.76 -0.39 -9.02
N LEU A 26 -8.30 -0.89 -10.17
CA LEU A 26 -9.11 -1.01 -11.39
C LEU A 26 -10.27 -1.99 -11.20
N LEU A 27 -10.00 -3.14 -10.56
CA LEU A 27 -11.02 -4.13 -10.25
C LEU A 27 -12.02 -3.61 -9.21
N TYR A 28 -11.54 -2.83 -8.23
CA TYR A 28 -12.40 -2.21 -7.24
C TYR A 28 -13.38 -1.23 -7.89
N ILE A 29 -12.91 -0.30 -8.73
CA ILE A 29 -13.77 0.67 -9.42
C ILE A 29 -14.84 -0.06 -10.27
N ARG A 30 -14.44 -1.14 -10.96
CA ARG A 30 -15.39 -1.92 -11.78
C ARG A 30 -16.37 -2.78 -10.98
N SER A 31 -16.06 -3.09 -9.74
CA SER A 31 -16.93 -3.93 -8.89
C SER A 31 -18.18 -3.19 -8.41
N ASN A 32 -18.16 -1.87 -8.45
CA ASN A 32 -19.28 -1.01 -7.99
C ASN A 32 -19.72 -1.35 -6.55
N THR A 33 -18.79 -1.74 -5.70
CA THR A 33 -19.02 -2.13 -4.30
C THR A 33 -18.67 -1.00 -3.35
N SER A 34 -19.28 -0.99 -2.17
CA SER A 34 -18.90 -0.01 -1.14
C SER A 34 -17.47 -0.24 -0.65
N PRO A 35 -16.75 0.81 -0.16
CA PRO A 35 -15.38 0.72 0.35
C PRO A 35 -15.19 -0.38 1.40
N VAL A 36 -16.12 -0.49 2.34
CA VAL A 36 -16.09 -1.50 3.40
C VAL A 36 -16.22 -2.91 2.82
N THR A 37 -17.16 -3.09 1.88
CA THR A 37 -17.38 -4.38 1.22
C THR A 37 -16.15 -4.80 0.41
N GLY A 38 -15.57 -3.88 -0.36
CA GLY A 38 -14.35 -4.14 -1.14
C GLY A 38 -13.16 -4.53 -0.26
N ALA A 39 -12.93 -3.81 0.84
CA ALA A 39 -11.89 -4.12 1.82
C ALA A 39 -12.12 -5.49 2.48
N PHE A 40 -13.36 -5.77 2.90
CA PHE A 40 -13.72 -7.04 3.53
C PHE A 40 -13.46 -8.25 2.62
N PHE A 41 -13.95 -8.23 1.39
CA PHE A 41 -13.75 -9.34 0.46
C PHE A 41 -12.29 -9.50 0.06
N ARG A 42 -11.54 -8.41 -0.08
CA ARG A 42 -10.10 -8.47 -0.34
C ARG A 42 -9.36 -9.24 0.77
N MET A 43 -9.68 -8.97 2.03
CA MET A 43 -9.12 -9.71 3.16
C MET A 43 -9.61 -11.15 3.22
N LEU A 44 -10.90 -11.37 2.99
CA LEU A 44 -11.50 -12.69 3.04
C LEU A 44 -10.89 -13.64 2.00
N TYR A 45 -10.66 -13.18 0.77
CA TYR A 45 -10.04 -14.00 -0.28
C TYR A 45 -8.55 -14.24 -0.06
N ALA A 46 -7.85 -13.38 0.68
CA ALA A 46 -6.46 -13.59 1.05
C ALA A 46 -6.30 -14.70 2.11
N LEU A 47 -7.29 -14.87 3.01
CA LEU A 47 -7.21 -15.82 4.14
C LEU A 47 -6.95 -17.27 3.71
N PRO A 48 -7.68 -17.88 2.77
CA PRO A 48 -7.42 -19.27 2.37
C PRO A 48 -6.01 -19.47 1.84
N ILE A 49 -5.52 -18.50 1.06
CA ILE A 49 -4.16 -18.54 0.49
C ILE A 49 -3.12 -18.46 1.60
N LEU A 50 -3.30 -17.55 2.57
CA LEU A 50 -2.39 -17.39 3.70
C LEU A 50 -2.41 -18.62 4.60
N ILE A 51 -3.58 -19.20 4.89
CA ILE A 51 -3.71 -20.42 5.69
C ILE A 51 -2.99 -21.58 4.97
N PHE A 52 -3.21 -21.73 3.67
CA PHE A 52 -2.53 -22.76 2.87
C PHE A 52 -1.02 -22.57 2.89
N LEU A 53 -0.53 -21.34 2.72
CA LEU A 53 0.90 -21.04 2.77
C LEU A 53 1.51 -21.35 4.14
N VAL A 54 0.85 -21.00 5.24
CA VAL A 54 1.33 -21.31 6.60
C VAL A 54 1.38 -22.82 6.80
N TRP A 55 0.36 -23.56 6.38
CA TRP A 55 0.31 -25.01 6.46
C TRP A 55 1.39 -25.67 5.57
N TYR A 56 1.56 -25.21 4.33
CA TYR A 56 2.54 -25.75 3.39
C TYR A 56 3.98 -25.51 3.84
N LEU A 57 4.26 -24.34 4.40
CA LEU A 57 5.59 -23.99 4.90
C LEU A 57 5.87 -24.64 6.27
N ASN A 58 4.90 -25.36 6.84
CA ASN A 58 4.99 -26.02 8.14
C ASN A 58 5.66 -25.14 9.21
N ARG A 59 5.24 -23.90 9.28
CA ARG A 59 5.84 -22.91 10.19
C ARG A 59 5.15 -22.98 11.54
N ASP A 60 5.84 -23.54 12.50
CA ASP A 60 5.51 -23.33 13.91
C ASP A 60 5.67 -21.85 14.25
N ASP A 61 4.68 -21.32 14.98
CA ASP A 61 4.72 -19.94 15.46
C ASP A 61 5.25 -19.87 16.90
N PRO A 62 6.57 -19.69 17.11
CA PRO A 62 7.15 -19.63 18.44
C PRO A 62 6.88 -18.31 19.18
N ARG A 63 6.15 -17.39 18.56
CA ARG A 63 5.88 -16.05 19.10
C ARG A 63 5.00 -16.13 20.34
N GLY A 64 5.41 -15.42 21.42
CA GLY A 64 4.62 -15.26 22.61
C GLY A 64 3.32 -14.48 22.36
N ILE A 65 2.39 -14.55 23.32
CA ILE A 65 1.06 -13.91 23.24
C ILE A 65 1.13 -12.41 22.96
N ARG A 66 2.12 -11.72 23.51
CA ARG A 66 2.34 -10.28 23.27
C ARG A 66 2.60 -9.99 21.79
N ASN A 67 3.45 -10.78 21.13
CA ASN A 67 3.78 -10.57 19.74
C ASN A 67 2.61 -10.93 18.82
N ARG A 68 1.80 -11.93 19.20
CA ARG A 68 0.55 -12.27 18.49
C ARG A 68 -0.47 -11.15 18.62
N ALA A 69 -0.62 -10.55 19.82
CA ALA A 69 -1.49 -9.40 20.02
C ALA A 69 -1.04 -8.17 19.22
N LEU A 70 0.27 -7.89 19.15
CA LEU A 70 0.82 -6.84 18.30
C LEU A 70 0.56 -7.10 16.81
N ALA A 71 0.73 -8.33 16.34
CA ALA A 71 0.42 -8.71 14.96
C ALA A 71 -1.07 -8.55 14.65
N PHE A 72 -1.96 -8.91 15.58
CA PHE A 72 -3.39 -8.71 15.43
C PHE A 72 -3.77 -7.22 15.38
N SER A 73 -3.21 -6.40 16.26
CA SER A 73 -3.45 -4.95 16.24
C SER A 73 -2.96 -4.29 14.96
N ALA A 74 -1.80 -4.71 14.44
CA ALA A 74 -1.30 -4.26 13.14
C ALA A 74 -2.24 -4.65 12.00
N GLY A 75 -2.81 -5.86 12.03
CA GLY A 75 -3.82 -6.30 11.06
C GLY A 75 -5.11 -5.49 11.12
N LEU A 76 -5.54 -5.10 12.34
CA LEU A 76 -6.71 -4.24 12.51
C LEU A 76 -6.48 -2.83 11.95
N LEU A 77 -5.30 -2.25 12.22
CA LEU A 77 -4.92 -0.95 11.66
C LEU A 77 -4.86 -1.01 10.13
N LEU A 78 -4.31 -2.08 9.57
CA LEU A 78 -4.27 -2.31 8.12
C LEU A 78 -5.68 -2.42 7.52
N ALA A 79 -6.63 -3.04 8.22
CA ALA A 79 -8.02 -3.12 7.76
C ALA A 79 -8.68 -1.72 7.71
N ILE A 80 -8.43 -0.88 8.72
CA ILE A 80 -8.89 0.52 8.74
C ILE A 80 -8.26 1.30 7.59
N ASP A 81 -6.97 1.14 7.35
CA ASP A 81 -6.24 1.75 6.25
C ASP A 81 -6.86 1.38 4.89
N PHE A 82 -7.18 0.12 4.66
CA PHE A 82 -7.83 -0.30 3.42
C PHE A 82 -9.21 0.30 3.21
N VAL A 83 -10.03 0.39 4.27
CA VAL A 83 -11.34 1.05 4.17
C VAL A 83 -11.15 2.53 3.81
N GLY A 84 -10.21 3.20 4.46
CA GLY A 84 -9.90 4.61 4.18
C GLY A 84 -9.37 4.82 2.77
N TYR A 85 -8.48 3.96 2.30
CA TYR A 85 -7.95 4.02 0.93
C TYR A 85 -9.06 3.84 -0.13
N HIS A 86 -9.95 2.86 0.05
CA HIS A 86 -11.06 2.66 -0.87
C HIS A 86 -12.06 3.82 -0.83
N SER A 87 -12.34 4.37 0.37
CA SER A 87 -13.16 5.57 0.51
C SER A 87 -12.52 6.79 -0.18
N ALA A 88 -11.20 6.93 -0.10
CA ALA A 88 -10.50 7.99 -0.79
C ALA A 88 -10.61 7.86 -2.33
N ILE A 89 -10.57 6.64 -2.87
CA ILE A 89 -10.78 6.41 -4.31
C ILE A 89 -12.14 6.95 -4.75
N ASP A 90 -13.19 6.73 -3.96
CA ASP A 90 -14.54 7.23 -4.26
C ASP A 90 -14.62 8.77 -4.21
N TYR A 91 -13.88 9.42 -3.27
CA TYR A 91 -13.91 10.88 -3.10
C TYR A 91 -12.99 11.65 -4.04
N ILE A 92 -11.81 11.13 -4.36
CA ILE A 92 -10.77 11.86 -5.10
C ILE A 92 -10.25 11.11 -6.33
N GLY A 93 -10.87 9.98 -6.65
CA GLY A 93 -10.41 9.13 -7.75
C GLY A 93 -9.14 8.33 -7.43
N SER A 94 -8.94 7.27 -8.21
CA SER A 94 -7.83 6.31 -7.96
C SER A 94 -6.44 6.92 -8.19
N GLY A 95 -6.31 7.88 -9.13
CA GLY A 95 -5.04 8.53 -9.45
C GLY A 95 -4.50 9.34 -8.28
N ILE A 96 -5.30 10.25 -7.75
CA ILE A 96 -4.91 11.10 -6.62
C ILE A 96 -4.78 10.28 -5.34
N ALA A 97 -5.69 9.33 -5.07
CA ALA A 97 -5.59 8.42 -3.94
C ALA A 97 -4.27 7.65 -3.95
N THR A 98 -3.85 7.15 -5.11
CA THR A 98 -2.57 6.46 -5.29
C THR A 98 -1.37 7.39 -5.11
N LEU A 99 -1.45 8.64 -5.59
CA LEU A 99 -0.40 9.63 -5.39
C LEU A 99 -0.17 9.91 -3.90
N ILE A 100 -1.24 10.18 -3.15
CA ILE A 100 -1.16 10.44 -1.71
C ILE A 100 -0.71 9.18 -0.96
N GLY A 101 -1.27 8.01 -1.25
CA GLY A 101 -0.86 6.75 -0.65
C GLY A 101 0.63 6.44 -0.85
N ASN A 102 1.17 6.70 -2.04
CA ASN A 102 2.59 6.48 -2.31
C ASN A 102 3.51 7.56 -1.70
N SER A 103 2.99 8.73 -1.31
CA SER A 103 3.78 9.75 -0.61
C SER A 103 4.35 9.26 0.72
N GLN A 104 3.75 8.24 1.33
CA GLN A 104 4.26 7.57 2.53
C GLN A 104 5.71 7.08 2.35
N VAL A 105 6.13 6.68 1.15
CA VAL A 105 7.51 6.24 0.90
C VAL A 105 8.50 7.36 1.20
N VAL A 106 8.16 8.59 0.84
CA VAL A 106 8.98 9.77 1.15
C VAL A 106 8.98 10.03 2.65
N ILE A 107 7.79 10.03 3.27
CA ILE A 107 7.62 10.30 4.71
C ILE A 107 8.37 9.26 5.54
N VAL A 108 8.21 7.97 5.24
CA VAL A 108 8.90 6.88 5.94
C VAL A 108 10.42 6.97 5.77
N THR A 109 10.89 7.28 4.57
CA THR A 109 12.34 7.44 4.32
C THR A 109 12.93 8.61 5.13
N LEU A 110 12.24 9.75 5.18
CA LEU A 110 12.67 10.90 5.97
C LEU A 110 12.57 10.62 7.48
N ALA A 111 11.51 9.94 7.92
CA ALA A 111 11.34 9.56 9.32
C ALA A 111 12.43 8.57 9.78
N SER A 112 12.76 7.56 8.97
CA SER A 112 13.85 6.63 9.25
C SER A 112 15.19 7.35 9.36
N TRP A 113 15.45 8.30 8.46
CA TRP A 113 16.67 9.11 8.54
C TRP A 113 16.72 9.93 9.83
N TRP A 114 15.62 10.58 10.19
CA TRP A 114 15.55 11.41 11.38
C TRP A 114 15.59 10.61 12.69
N MET A 115 14.85 9.49 12.79
CA MET A 115 14.70 8.69 14.01
C MET A 115 15.85 7.71 14.24
N PHE A 116 16.34 7.09 13.17
CA PHE A 116 17.35 6.02 13.26
C PHE A 116 18.72 6.45 12.73
N GLY A 117 18.83 7.64 12.14
CA GLY A 117 20.08 8.12 11.55
C GLY A 117 20.47 7.36 10.26
N GLU A 118 19.58 6.55 9.71
CA GLU A 118 19.80 5.79 8.49
C GLU A 118 19.76 6.71 7.28
N ARG A 119 20.94 7.09 6.78
CA ARG A 119 21.03 7.97 5.61
C ARG A 119 20.59 7.22 4.36
N PRO A 120 19.55 7.71 3.63
CA PRO A 120 19.14 7.09 2.38
C PRO A 120 20.29 7.13 1.37
N ASN A 121 20.42 6.06 0.60
CA ASN A 121 21.40 6.00 -0.49
C ASN A 121 21.11 7.13 -1.50
N ARG A 122 22.18 7.69 -2.10
CA ARG A 122 22.06 8.74 -3.13
C ARG A 122 21.09 8.36 -4.24
N MET A 123 21.04 7.10 -4.62
CA MET A 123 20.11 6.59 -5.60
C MET A 123 18.63 6.75 -5.19
N ILE A 124 18.33 6.54 -3.91
CA ILE A 124 16.99 6.73 -3.33
C ILE A 124 16.63 8.22 -3.32
N ILE A 125 17.56 9.11 -2.96
CA ILE A 125 17.33 10.56 -2.93
C ILE A 125 16.93 11.10 -4.32
N PHE A 126 17.49 10.56 -5.39
CA PHE A 126 17.12 10.92 -6.76
C PHE A 126 15.88 10.19 -7.27
N ALA A 127 15.69 8.94 -6.85
CA ALA A 127 14.53 8.15 -7.28
C ALA A 127 13.21 8.66 -6.69
N LEU A 128 13.19 9.11 -5.43
CA LEU A 128 11.99 9.60 -4.77
C LEU A 128 11.30 10.76 -5.51
N PRO A 129 11.99 11.87 -5.86
CA PRO A 129 11.37 12.93 -6.65
C PRO A 129 10.90 12.45 -8.03
N MET A 130 11.66 11.58 -8.70
CA MET A 130 11.23 11.02 -9.99
C MET A 130 9.96 10.20 -9.89
N VAL A 131 9.85 9.35 -8.86
CA VAL A 131 8.63 8.56 -8.61
C VAL A 131 7.45 9.47 -8.31
N MET A 132 7.63 10.48 -7.45
CA MET A 132 6.57 11.45 -7.12
C MET A 132 6.13 12.24 -8.34
N LEU A 133 7.07 12.67 -9.19
CA LEU A 133 6.75 13.37 -10.43
C LEU A 133 6.02 12.47 -11.41
N GLY A 134 6.42 11.21 -11.56
CA GLY A 134 5.73 10.22 -12.37
C GLY A 134 4.29 9.95 -11.89
N LEU A 135 4.11 9.81 -10.58
CA LEU A 135 2.78 9.63 -9.97
C LEU A 135 1.90 10.88 -10.18
N MET A 136 2.48 12.07 -10.05
CA MET A 136 1.78 13.34 -10.28
C MET A 136 1.32 13.47 -11.75
N LEU A 137 2.14 13.06 -12.72
CA LEU A 137 1.78 13.06 -14.13
C LEU A 137 0.66 12.07 -14.46
N ILE A 138 0.63 10.91 -13.78
CA ILE A 138 -0.37 9.86 -14.03
C ILE A 138 -1.66 10.13 -13.25
N SER A 139 -1.59 10.88 -12.15
CA SER A 139 -2.75 11.12 -11.26
C SER A 139 -3.89 11.89 -11.91
N GLY A 140 -3.64 12.54 -13.04
CA GLY A 140 -4.61 13.38 -13.72
C GLY A 140 -4.90 14.71 -13.00
N ILE A 141 -4.04 15.14 -12.10
CA ILE A 141 -4.22 16.36 -11.28
C ILE A 141 -4.38 17.64 -12.13
N TRP A 142 -4.05 17.55 -13.41
CA TRP A 142 -4.17 18.65 -14.38
C TRP A 142 -5.35 18.50 -15.36
N ASP A 143 -6.20 17.46 -15.19
CA ASP A 143 -7.40 17.33 -15.99
C ASP A 143 -8.46 18.32 -15.48
N ASP A 144 -9.21 18.94 -16.39
CA ASP A 144 -10.19 19.99 -16.07
C ASP A 144 -11.47 19.47 -15.38
N GLU A 145 -11.61 18.16 -15.21
CA GLU A 145 -12.74 17.57 -14.53
C GLU A 145 -12.48 17.38 -13.02
N PRO A 146 -13.39 17.82 -12.14
CA PRO A 146 -13.23 17.64 -10.70
C PRO A 146 -13.26 16.16 -10.34
N TYR A 147 -12.19 15.70 -9.71
CA TYR A 147 -12.06 14.34 -9.20
C TYR A 147 -12.96 14.14 -7.98
N GLY A 148 -14.03 13.35 -8.15
CA GLY A 148 -14.89 12.90 -7.07
C GLY A 148 -15.77 13.98 -6.42
N ASP A 149 -16.64 13.53 -5.51
CA ASP A 149 -17.69 14.40 -4.93
C ASP A 149 -17.18 15.37 -3.86
N ASP A 150 -16.04 15.06 -3.19
CA ASP A 150 -15.49 15.90 -2.11
C ASP A 150 -13.97 15.71 -1.95
N PRO A 151 -13.16 16.42 -2.75
CA PRO A 151 -11.69 16.29 -2.74
C PRO A 151 -11.06 16.54 -1.37
N ILE A 152 -11.61 17.47 -0.59
CA ILE A 152 -11.04 17.83 0.72
C ILE A 152 -11.19 16.67 1.71
N LYS A 153 -12.35 16.04 1.78
CA LYS A 153 -12.57 14.88 2.66
C LYS A 153 -11.67 13.70 2.26
N GLY A 154 -11.51 13.44 0.96
CA GLY A 154 -10.64 12.39 0.47
C GLY A 154 -9.18 12.60 0.85
N VAL A 155 -8.66 13.80 0.62
CA VAL A 155 -7.25 14.14 0.95
C VAL A 155 -7.00 14.11 2.45
N VAL A 156 -7.88 14.74 3.26
CA VAL A 156 -7.74 14.77 4.72
C VAL A 156 -7.88 13.36 5.31
N GLY A 157 -8.89 12.60 4.88
CA GLY A 157 -9.10 11.23 5.35
C GLY A 157 -7.90 10.33 5.07
N LEU A 158 -7.37 10.37 3.85
CA LEU A 158 -6.22 9.55 3.45
C LEU A 158 -4.93 9.99 4.17
N SER A 159 -4.71 11.29 4.34
CA SER A 159 -3.53 11.80 5.05
C SER A 159 -3.52 11.40 6.52
N LEU A 160 -4.69 11.40 7.19
CA LEU A 160 -4.80 10.98 8.60
C LEU A 160 -4.52 9.49 8.81
N ILE A 161 -4.81 8.65 7.82
CA ILE A 161 -4.61 7.21 7.91
C ILE A 161 -3.14 6.84 7.65
N HIS A 162 -2.45 7.59 6.77
CA HIS A 162 -1.06 7.30 6.39
C HIS A 162 0.01 7.98 7.29
N ILE A 163 -0.38 8.83 8.24
CA ILE A 163 0.51 9.40 9.26
C ILE A 163 0.44 8.59 10.55
#